data_d5e86cd7a403501d8bc46207e772e88e
#
_entry.id   d5e86cd7a403501d8bc46207e772e88e
#
_cell.length_a   1.000
_cell.length_b   1.000
_cell.length_c   1.000
_cell.angle_alpha   90.00
_cell.angle_beta   90.00
_cell.angle_gamma   90.00
#
_symmetry.space_group_name_H-M   'P 1'
#
loop_
_entity.id
_entity.type
_entity.pdbx_description
1 polymer ?
#
loop_
_entity_poly.entity_id
_entity_poly.type
_entity_poly.pdbx_seq_one_letter_code
_entity_poly.pdbx_strand_id
1 'polypeptide(L)'
;MSETVGVDEPRAAERAVEVLREGQLVVLPTDTTYGVAADAFQPAATQALFAVRNASRDTPLPVFIRSPRQLIGLTEDAGEQAQRLVAAFWPGPLTMVFTAGEALTWDLGETQGTVAIRLPAHDFVQELIAAVGPLAVTGANTVATLPPSTVAGARAVLGDRVALYVDGGRCDGGPSTIVDVSRGGAEVLRRGAVTADAVFEAASGATEWGAPTPGPEPGPEEAPEEASEESVEEASGEAR
;
A
#
# COMPACT_ATOMS: atom_id res chain seq x y z
N MET A 1 4.86 10.61 24.48
CA MET A 1 6.21 10.77 23.87
C MET A 1 6.28 9.88 22.65
N SER A 2 6.70 10.41 21.53
CA SER A 2 6.84 9.66 20.29
C SER A 2 8.06 8.75 20.34
N GLU A 3 7.90 7.51 19.90
CA GLU A 3 8.94 6.53 19.75
C GLU A 3 9.62 6.65 18.36
N THR A 4 10.88 6.22 18.23
CA THR A 4 11.53 6.05 16.93
C THR A 4 12.24 4.70 16.93
N VAL A 5 12.01 3.91 15.85
CA VAL A 5 12.61 2.59 15.64
C VAL A 5 13.22 2.50 14.26
N GLY A 6 14.29 1.76 14.07
CA GLY A 6 14.85 1.46 12.75
C GLY A 6 13.99 0.42 12.02
N VAL A 7 13.86 0.54 10.69
CA VAL A 7 13.09 -0.42 9.87
C VAL A 7 13.61 -1.86 9.98
N ASP A 8 14.91 -2.02 10.21
CA ASP A 8 15.60 -3.32 10.36
C ASP A 8 15.63 -3.82 11.81
N GLU A 9 15.07 -3.06 12.77
CA GLU A 9 15.05 -3.51 14.16
C GLU A 9 14.07 -4.68 14.34
N PRO A 10 14.45 -5.66 15.17
CA PRO A 10 13.54 -6.73 15.54
C PRO A 10 12.22 -6.16 16.10
N ARG A 11 11.09 -6.63 15.60
CA ARG A 11 9.75 -6.17 15.99
C ARG A 11 9.33 -4.77 15.54
N ALA A 12 10.10 -4.08 14.67
CA ALA A 12 9.69 -2.77 14.16
C ALA A 12 8.31 -2.84 13.45
N ALA A 13 8.11 -3.86 12.61
CA ALA A 13 6.83 -4.07 11.93
C ALA A 13 5.70 -4.42 12.93
N GLU A 14 5.95 -5.31 13.88
CA GLU A 14 4.97 -5.66 14.93
C GLU A 14 4.56 -4.41 15.72
N ARG A 15 5.53 -3.59 16.11
CA ARG A 15 5.27 -2.36 16.85
C ARG A 15 4.46 -1.34 16.04
N ALA A 16 4.76 -1.19 14.75
CA ALA A 16 3.99 -0.32 13.86
C ALA A 16 2.55 -0.82 13.67
N VAL A 17 2.36 -2.15 13.56
CA VAL A 17 1.03 -2.78 13.48
C VAL A 17 0.22 -2.54 14.76
N GLU A 18 0.84 -2.68 15.94
CA GLU A 18 0.18 -2.39 17.22
C GLU A 18 -0.34 -0.94 17.26
N VAL A 19 0.54 0.03 16.94
CA VAL A 19 0.21 1.46 16.94
C VAL A 19 -0.93 1.78 15.96
N LEU A 20 -0.88 1.22 14.74
CA LEU A 20 -1.93 1.42 13.73
C LEU A 20 -3.27 0.83 14.20
N ARG A 21 -3.27 -0.38 14.79
CA ARG A 21 -4.48 -1.02 15.33
C ARG A 21 -5.10 -0.28 16.51
N GLU A 22 -4.28 0.43 17.29
CA GLU A 22 -4.74 1.33 18.34
C GLU A 22 -5.33 2.65 17.81
N GLY A 23 -5.40 2.81 16.49
CA GLY A 23 -5.90 4.02 15.83
C GLY A 23 -4.96 5.21 15.90
N GLN A 24 -3.68 4.96 16.17
CA GLN A 24 -2.66 5.97 16.25
C GLN A 24 -1.89 6.10 14.92
N LEU A 25 -1.12 7.19 14.77
CA LEU A 25 -0.40 7.50 13.55
C LEU A 25 1.03 6.96 13.59
N VAL A 26 1.49 6.44 12.43
CA VAL A 26 2.87 6.00 12.21
C VAL A 26 3.47 6.77 11.06
N VAL A 27 4.66 7.36 11.25
CA VAL A 27 5.50 7.84 10.15
C VAL A 27 6.36 6.69 9.66
N LEU A 28 6.40 6.49 8.34
CA LEU A 28 7.08 5.36 7.69
C LEU A 28 7.81 5.78 6.41
N PRO A 29 8.91 5.11 6.08
CA PRO A 29 9.60 5.30 4.80
C PRO A 29 8.76 4.69 3.67
N THR A 30 8.86 5.28 2.47
CA THR A 30 8.27 4.71 1.25
C THR A 30 9.28 4.77 0.10
N ASP A 31 8.94 4.16 -1.03
CA ASP A 31 9.68 4.28 -2.28
C ASP A 31 9.70 5.71 -2.88
N THR A 32 9.00 6.65 -2.26
CA THR A 32 8.96 8.07 -2.68
C THR A 32 9.55 9.00 -1.62
N THR A 33 8.80 9.31 -0.60
CA THR A 33 9.15 10.20 0.52
C THR A 33 8.64 9.58 1.81
N TYR A 34 8.98 10.15 2.97
CA TYR A 34 8.32 9.75 4.21
C TYR A 34 6.82 10.06 4.17
N GLY A 35 6.02 9.06 4.54
CA GLY A 35 4.58 9.16 4.72
C GLY A 35 4.17 9.10 6.17
N VAL A 36 3.00 9.67 6.49
CA VAL A 36 2.28 9.42 7.74
C VAL A 36 1.04 8.59 7.43
N ALA A 37 0.87 7.50 8.18
CA ALA A 37 -0.11 6.44 7.93
C ALA A 37 -1.09 6.30 9.09
N ALA A 38 -2.30 5.87 8.75
CA ALA A 38 -3.36 5.45 9.66
C ALA A 38 -4.09 4.22 9.08
N ASP A 39 -4.74 3.44 9.95
CA ASP A 39 -5.67 2.41 9.52
C ASP A 39 -6.87 3.06 8.82
N ALA A 40 -7.12 2.70 7.55
CA ALA A 40 -8.18 3.30 6.73
C ALA A 40 -9.59 2.95 7.23
N PHE A 41 -9.73 1.87 8.01
CA PHE A 41 -11.01 1.44 8.59
C PHE A 41 -11.38 2.18 9.88
N GLN A 42 -10.50 3.03 10.40
CA GLN A 42 -10.73 3.77 11.64
C GLN A 42 -10.96 5.26 11.38
N PRO A 43 -12.20 5.78 11.38
CA PRO A 43 -12.49 7.19 11.09
C PRO A 43 -11.76 8.18 12.00
N ALA A 44 -11.55 7.83 13.27
CA ALA A 44 -10.81 8.68 14.20
C ALA A 44 -9.32 8.80 13.81
N ALA A 45 -8.72 7.71 13.28
CA ALA A 45 -7.33 7.69 12.84
C ALA A 45 -7.15 8.48 11.53
N THR A 46 -8.07 8.33 10.57
CA THR A 46 -8.04 9.12 9.32
C THR A 46 -8.29 10.61 9.60
N GLN A 47 -9.17 10.95 10.54
CA GLN A 47 -9.34 12.34 10.99
C GLN A 47 -8.07 12.91 11.60
N ALA A 48 -7.32 12.11 12.39
CA ALA A 48 -6.04 12.53 12.96
C ALA A 48 -4.99 12.84 11.88
N LEU A 49 -5.02 12.16 10.70
CA LEU A 49 -4.16 12.50 9.56
C LEU A 49 -4.40 13.91 9.02
N PHE A 50 -5.65 14.34 8.90
CA PHE A 50 -5.97 15.72 8.52
C PHE A 50 -5.44 16.72 9.56
N ALA A 51 -5.69 16.44 10.84
CA ALA A 51 -5.28 17.30 11.94
C ALA A 51 -3.76 17.45 12.05
N VAL A 52 -2.99 16.34 11.95
CA VAL A 52 -1.52 16.39 12.08
C VAL A 52 -0.87 17.16 10.95
N ARG A 53 -1.48 17.20 9.77
CA ARG A 53 -1.01 17.92 8.59
C ARG A 53 -1.53 19.36 8.47
N ASN A 54 -2.45 19.79 9.29
CA ASN A 54 -3.24 21.01 9.12
C ASN A 54 -3.91 21.02 7.73
N ALA A 55 -4.43 19.90 7.27
CA ALA A 55 -5.02 19.74 5.94
C ALA A 55 -6.54 19.92 5.99
N SER A 56 -7.09 20.55 4.93
CA SER A 56 -8.53 20.54 4.68
C SER A 56 -9.01 19.17 4.24
N ARG A 57 -10.23 18.83 4.57
CA ARG A 57 -10.90 17.62 4.08
C ARG A 57 -11.20 17.64 2.58
N ASP A 58 -11.11 18.81 1.93
CA ASP A 58 -11.24 18.98 0.47
C ASP A 58 -10.09 18.32 -0.31
N THR A 59 -9.04 17.90 0.37
CA THR A 59 -7.94 17.12 -0.23
C THR A 59 -8.01 15.70 0.33
N PRO A 60 -8.69 14.77 -0.35
CA PRO A 60 -8.88 13.41 0.14
C PRO A 60 -7.57 12.66 0.40
N LEU A 61 -7.60 11.77 1.40
CA LEU A 61 -6.46 10.92 1.73
C LEU A 61 -6.32 9.79 0.72
N PRO A 62 -5.13 9.57 0.15
CA PRO A 62 -4.87 8.38 -0.65
C PRO A 62 -4.71 7.15 0.24
N VAL A 63 -5.02 6.00 -0.35
CA VAL A 63 -4.95 4.70 0.32
C VAL A 63 -3.89 3.82 -0.34
N PHE A 64 -3.07 3.18 0.50
CA PHE A 64 -2.12 2.18 0.07
C PHE A 64 -2.73 0.79 0.16
N ILE A 65 -2.53 0.01 -0.89
CA ILE A 65 -2.99 -1.38 -1.01
C ILE A 65 -1.81 -2.33 -1.23
N ARG A 66 -2.06 -3.62 -1.05
CA ARG A 66 -1.05 -4.68 -1.18
C ARG A 66 -1.05 -5.34 -2.56
N SER A 67 -2.18 -5.33 -3.25
CA SER A 67 -2.35 -6.05 -4.52
C SER A 67 -3.35 -5.32 -5.42
N PRO A 68 -3.12 -5.29 -6.75
CA PRO A 68 -4.08 -4.74 -7.70
C PRO A 68 -5.47 -5.43 -7.63
N ARG A 69 -5.53 -6.67 -7.16
CA ARG A 69 -6.80 -7.40 -6.99
C ARG A 69 -7.76 -6.73 -5.99
N GLN A 70 -7.23 -5.93 -5.06
CA GLN A 70 -8.07 -5.18 -4.11
C GLN A 70 -8.88 -4.07 -4.78
N LEU A 71 -8.51 -3.63 -6.00
CA LEU A 71 -9.31 -2.67 -6.77
C LEU A 71 -10.74 -3.16 -7.00
N ILE A 72 -10.95 -4.47 -7.20
CA ILE A 72 -12.27 -5.07 -7.46
C ILE A 72 -13.29 -4.72 -6.35
N GLY A 73 -12.84 -4.59 -5.10
CA GLY A 73 -13.73 -4.25 -3.97
C GLY A 73 -13.72 -2.77 -3.58
N LEU A 74 -12.82 -1.97 -4.17
CA LEU A 74 -12.60 -0.57 -3.76
C LEU A 74 -13.06 0.42 -4.82
N THR A 75 -13.14 0.00 -6.09
CA THR A 75 -13.42 0.89 -7.22
C THR A 75 -14.49 0.27 -8.11
N GLU A 76 -15.14 1.12 -8.91
CA GLU A 76 -15.85 0.67 -10.10
C GLU A 76 -14.85 0.20 -11.18
N ASP A 77 -15.36 -0.28 -12.33
CA ASP A 77 -14.50 -0.70 -13.45
C ASP A 77 -13.66 0.50 -13.93
N ALA A 78 -12.35 0.35 -13.80
CA ALA A 78 -11.40 1.40 -14.13
C ALA A 78 -11.07 1.49 -15.64
N GLY A 79 -11.52 0.53 -16.44
CA GLY A 79 -11.25 0.46 -17.87
C GLY A 79 -9.81 0.08 -18.24
N GLU A 80 -9.56 -0.10 -19.54
CA GLU A 80 -8.28 -0.60 -20.04
C GLU A 80 -7.08 0.33 -19.78
N GLN A 81 -7.27 1.65 -19.86
CA GLN A 81 -6.17 2.60 -19.64
C GLN A 81 -5.64 2.49 -18.21
N ALA A 82 -6.53 2.40 -17.22
CA ALA A 82 -6.12 2.21 -15.84
C ALA A 82 -5.40 0.86 -15.62
N GLN A 83 -5.87 -0.21 -16.27
CA GLN A 83 -5.21 -1.52 -16.19
C GLN A 83 -3.79 -1.47 -16.76
N ARG A 84 -3.57 -0.77 -17.89
CA ARG A 84 -2.24 -0.56 -18.45
C ARG A 84 -1.33 0.24 -17.52
N LEU A 85 -1.83 1.31 -16.90
CA LEU A 85 -1.09 2.11 -15.92
C LEU A 85 -0.72 1.30 -14.67
N VAL A 86 -1.64 0.48 -14.16
CA VAL A 86 -1.37 -0.46 -13.06
C VAL A 86 -0.26 -1.43 -13.44
N ALA A 87 -0.34 -2.04 -14.62
CA ALA A 87 0.68 -3.00 -15.09
C ALA A 87 2.07 -2.35 -15.28
N ALA A 88 2.10 -1.07 -15.71
CA ALA A 88 3.35 -0.37 -15.98
C ALA A 88 4.04 0.18 -14.72
N PHE A 89 3.26 0.63 -13.71
CA PHE A 89 3.81 1.45 -12.63
C PHE A 89 3.53 0.93 -11.21
N TRP A 90 2.81 -0.19 -11.04
CA TRP A 90 2.57 -0.78 -9.73
C TRP A 90 3.24 -2.15 -9.58
N PRO A 91 3.95 -2.38 -8.46
CA PRO A 91 4.20 -1.47 -7.33
C PRO A 91 5.11 -0.31 -7.73
N GLY A 92 4.83 0.92 -7.21
CA GLY A 92 5.67 2.06 -7.53
C GLY A 92 5.07 3.44 -7.24
N PRO A 93 5.70 4.50 -7.79
CA PRO A 93 5.43 5.88 -7.42
C PRO A 93 4.26 6.51 -8.19
N LEU A 94 3.26 5.73 -8.58
CA LEU A 94 2.04 6.22 -9.22
C LEU A 94 0.85 6.08 -8.26
N THR A 95 0.17 7.20 -7.98
CA THR A 95 -1.13 7.24 -7.29
C THR A 95 -2.21 7.45 -8.35
N MET A 96 -3.25 6.63 -8.33
CA MET A 96 -4.34 6.71 -9.30
C MET A 96 -5.65 7.01 -8.58
N VAL A 97 -6.45 7.93 -9.17
CA VAL A 97 -7.78 8.29 -8.66
C VAL A 97 -8.82 7.55 -9.50
N PHE A 98 -9.64 6.76 -8.84
CA PHE A 98 -10.71 5.96 -9.44
C PHE A 98 -12.08 6.44 -8.98
N THR A 99 -13.13 6.08 -9.68
CA THR A 99 -14.49 6.11 -9.13
C THR A 99 -14.55 5.11 -7.97
N ALA A 100 -14.99 5.56 -6.81
CA ALA A 100 -15.10 4.71 -5.62
C ALA A 100 -16.22 3.68 -5.80
N GLY A 101 -15.98 2.45 -5.38
CA GLY A 101 -17.00 1.42 -5.31
C GLY A 101 -18.09 1.76 -4.28
N GLU A 102 -19.34 1.40 -4.54
CA GLU A 102 -20.48 1.72 -3.67
C GLU A 102 -20.32 1.21 -2.21
N ALA A 103 -19.56 0.13 -2.02
CA ALA A 103 -19.32 -0.45 -0.70
C ALA A 103 -18.23 0.27 0.11
N LEU A 104 -17.53 1.25 -0.49
CA LEU A 104 -16.43 1.95 0.18
C LEU A 104 -16.99 2.98 1.17
N THR A 105 -16.85 2.70 2.47
CA THR A 105 -17.38 3.53 3.56
C THR A 105 -16.30 4.25 4.38
N TRP A 106 -15.05 4.28 3.89
CA TRP A 106 -13.93 4.91 4.60
C TRP A 106 -14.07 6.43 4.66
N ASP A 107 -13.74 7.00 5.82
CA ASP A 107 -13.69 8.45 5.97
C ASP A 107 -12.35 8.99 5.48
N LEU A 108 -12.27 9.28 4.19
CA LEU A 108 -11.06 9.80 3.52
C LEU A 108 -11.13 11.30 3.21
N GLY A 109 -12.13 12.02 3.69
CA GLY A 109 -12.40 13.42 3.38
C GLY A 109 -13.51 13.59 2.33
N GLU A 110 -13.53 14.76 1.69
CA GLU A 110 -14.52 15.10 0.64
C GLU A 110 -14.12 14.47 -0.70
N THR A 111 -14.41 13.19 -0.87
CA THR A 111 -13.93 12.38 -2.01
C THR A 111 -14.70 12.61 -3.31
N GLN A 112 -15.90 13.21 -3.24
CA GLN A 112 -16.79 13.42 -4.39
C GLN A 112 -17.03 12.14 -5.22
N GLY A 113 -17.13 10.99 -4.54
CA GLY A 113 -17.33 9.68 -5.19
C GLY A 113 -16.07 9.08 -5.83
N THR A 114 -14.88 9.58 -5.47
CA THR A 114 -13.61 9.03 -5.95
C THR A 114 -12.77 8.45 -4.82
N VAL A 115 -11.76 7.63 -5.16
CA VAL A 115 -10.74 7.15 -4.22
C VAL A 115 -9.38 7.18 -4.87
N ALA A 116 -8.39 7.77 -4.18
CA ALA A 116 -7.00 7.77 -4.61
C ALA A 116 -6.30 6.53 -4.05
N ILE A 117 -5.72 5.69 -4.91
CA ILE A 117 -5.10 4.42 -4.51
C ILE A 117 -3.67 4.35 -5.05
N ARG A 118 -2.79 3.74 -4.26
CA ARG A 118 -1.42 3.42 -4.67
C ARG A 118 -1.01 2.05 -4.14
N LEU A 119 -0.19 1.33 -4.91
CA LEU A 119 0.53 0.15 -4.48
C LEU A 119 2.02 0.51 -4.35
N PRO A 120 2.52 0.77 -3.12
CA PRO A 120 3.89 1.23 -2.93
C PRO A 120 4.92 0.10 -3.10
N ALA A 121 6.09 0.43 -3.67
CA ALA A 121 7.22 -0.49 -3.83
C ALA A 121 8.14 -0.43 -2.60
N HIS A 122 7.66 -0.84 -1.43
CA HIS A 122 8.42 -0.84 -0.18
C HIS A 122 8.01 -2.00 0.72
N ASP A 123 8.91 -2.95 0.96
CA ASP A 123 8.62 -4.22 1.64
C ASP A 123 8.03 -4.03 3.03
N PHE A 124 8.62 -3.16 3.85
CA PHE A 124 8.11 -2.85 5.19
C PHE A 124 6.66 -2.35 5.15
N VAL A 125 6.33 -1.47 4.20
CA VAL A 125 4.94 -0.96 4.03
C VAL A 125 4.01 -2.07 3.58
N GLN A 126 4.46 -2.95 2.70
CA GLN A 126 3.68 -4.11 2.26
C GLN A 126 3.40 -5.10 3.40
N GLU A 127 4.37 -5.29 4.31
CA GLU A 127 4.19 -6.09 5.52
C GLU A 127 3.12 -5.49 6.44
N LEU A 128 3.15 -4.17 6.68
CA LEU A 128 2.13 -3.49 7.48
C LEU A 128 0.72 -3.63 6.87
N ILE A 129 0.60 -3.43 5.56
CA ILE A 129 -0.68 -3.58 4.85
C ILE A 129 -1.17 -5.03 4.93
N ALA A 130 -0.27 -6.03 4.90
CA ALA A 130 -0.64 -7.41 5.07
C ALA A 130 -1.25 -7.72 6.45
N ALA A 131 -0.76 -7.04 7.48
CA ALA A 131 -1.17 -7.29 8.87
C ALA A 131 -2.39 -6.46 9.31
N VAL A 132 -2.50 -5.22 8.83
CA VAL A 132 -3.55 -4.26 9.22
C VAL A 132 -4.70 -4.21 8.21
N GLY A 133 -4.38 -4.30 6.92
CA GLY A 133 -5.26 -3.98 5.80
C GLY A 133 -4.81 -2.70 5.09
N PRO A 134 -5.63 -2.15 4.19
CA PRO A 134 -5.37 -0.89 3.53
C PRO A 134 -5.10 0.25 4.50
N LEU A 135 -4.06 1.05 4.22
CA LEU A 135 -3.67 2.18 5.04
C LEU A 135 -3.96 3.50 4.33
N ALA A 136 -4.58 4.45 5.03
CA ALA A 136 -4.60 5.84 4.58
C ALA A 136 -3.19 6.43 4.80
N VAL A 137 -2.53 6.88 3.72
CA VAL A 137 -1.14 7.36 3.80
C VAL A 137 -0.99 8.65 3.01
N THR A 138 -0.39 9.64 3.64
CA THR A 138 -0.11 10.93 3.01
C THR A 138 1.30 11.39 3.35
N GLY A 139 1.83 12.45 2.71
CA GLY A 139 3.19 12.92 3.02
C GLY A 139 3.35 13.29 4.50
N ALA A 140 4.49 12.95 5.10
CA ALA A 140 4.80 13.26 6.51
C ALA A 140 5.19 14.75 6.70
N ASN A 141 4.34 15.65 6.18
CA ASN A 141 4.54 17.11 6.17
C ASN A 141 3.22 17.83 6.45
N THR A 142 3.29 19.11 6.82
CA THR A 142 2.12 19.99 6.77
C THR A 142 1.86 20.45 5.33
N VAL A 143 0.65 20.94 5.05
CA VAL A 143 0.26 21.39 3.68
C VAL A 143 1.21 22.48 3.15
N ALA A 144 1.82 23.26 4.03
CA ALA A 144 2.70 24.37 3.64
C ALA A 144 4.16 23.95 3.32
N THR A 145 4.51 22.67 3.49
CA THR A 145 5.88 22.18 3.34
C THR A 145 5.98 21.00 2.38
N LEU A 146 7.17 20.74 1.86
CA LEU A 146 7.42 19.52 1.06
C LEU A 146 7.53 18.29 1.98
N PRO A 147 7.15 17.09 1.50
CA PRO A 147 7.38 15.86 2.22
C PRO A 147 8.88 15.65 2.50
N PRO A 148 9.26 15.27 3.74
CA PRO A 148 10.64 15.07 4.10
C PRO A 148 11.22 13.79 3.50
N SER A 149 12.53 13.79 3.23
CA SER A 149 13.28 12.62 2.78
C SER A 149 13.93 11.84 3.95
N THR A 150 13.77 12.28 5.19
CA THR A 150 14.33 11.62 6.38
C THR A 150 13.34 11.61 7.53
N VAL A 151 13.46 10.62 8.42
CA VAL A 151 12.66 10.52 9.64
C VAL A 151 12.85 11.74 10.55
N ALA A 152 14.07 12.26 10.65
CA ALA A 152 14.37 13.46 11.42
C ALA A 152 13.61 14.68 10.88
N GLY A 153 13.54 14.84 9.56
CA GLY A 153 12.75 15.88 8.91
C GLY A 153 11.25 15.74 9.18
N ALA A 154 10.72 14.52 9.13
CA ALA A 154 9.32 14.24 9.48
C ALA A 154 9.01 14.59 10.94
N ARG A 155 9.90 14.19 11.86
CA ARG A 155 9.75 14.46 13.28
C ARG A 155 9.84 15.96 13.61
N ALA A 156 10.70 16.70 12.94
CA ALA A 156 10.80 18.16 13.11
C ALA A 156 9.49 18.89 12.75
N VAL A 157 8.74 18.35 11.76
CA VAL A 157 7.47 18.94 11.30
C VAL A 157 6.27 18.45 12.10
N LEU A 158 6.18 17.15 12.36
CA LEU A 158 4.99 16.52 12.95
C LEU A 158 5.08 16.40 14.48
N GLY A 159 6.29 16.36 15.05
CA GLY A 159 6.51 16.34 16.51
C GLY A 159 5.85 15.18 17.24
N ASP A 160 5.41 15.41 18.45
CA ASP A 160 4.78 14.38 19.31
C ASP A 160 3.31 14.07 18.97
N ARG A 161 2.81 14.58 17.85
CA ARG A 161 1.46 14.26 17.33
C ARG A 161 1.37 12.90 16.61
N VAL A 162 2.53 12.26 16.38
CA VAL A 162 2.65 10.92 15.81
C VAL A 162 3.23 10.00 16.87
N ALA A 163 2.66 8.81 17.03
CA ALA A 163 3.06 7.88 18.09
C ALA A 163 4.40 7.19 17.78
N LEU A 164 4.60 6.78 16.52
CA LEU A 164 5.77 6.03 16.10
C LEU A 164 6.38 6.60 14.82
N TYR A 165 7.70 6.71 14.80
CA TYR A 165 8.51 7.05 13.64
C TYR A 165 9.38 5.86 13.27
N VAL A 166 9.25 5.35 12.05
CA VAL A 166 10.07 4.25 11.53
C VAL A 166 11.18 4.83 10.66
N ASP A 167 12.43 4.63 11.04
CA ASP A 167 13.60 5.09 10.28
C ASP A 167 14.06 4.04 9.28
N GLY A 168 13.89 4.31 8.00
CA GLY A 168 14.38 3.52 6.87
C GLY A 168 15.49 4.22 6.07
N GLY A 169 16.15 5.22 6.68
CA GLY A 169 17.16 6.03 5.99
C GLY A 169 16.54 7.10 5.10
N ARG A 170 17.19 7.42 3.99
CA ARG A 170 16.72 8.46 3.06
C ARG A 170 15.76 7.92 2.03
N CYS A 171 14.69 8.66 1.79
CA CYS A 171 13.69 8.44 0.74
C CYS A 171 13.81 9.57 -0.29
N ASP A 172 14.56 9.35 -1.37
CA ASP A 172 14.90 10.39 -2.36
C ASP A 172 14.09 10.24 -3.68
N GLY A 173 13.04 9.41 -3.72
CA GLY A 173 12.22 9.17 -4.92
C GLY A 173 11.32 10.33 -5.36
N GLY A 174 11.23 11.38 -4.54
CA GLY A 174 10.32 12.51 -4.80
C GLY A 174 8.85 12.16 -4.56
N PRO A 175 7.90 13.08 -4.77
CA PRO A 175 6.48 12.79 -4.60
C PRO A 175 5.96 11.85 -5.70
N SER A 176 4.94 11.04 -5.40
CA SER A 176 4.25 10.23 -6.42
C SER A 176 3.59 11.10 -7.48
N THR A 177 3.52 10.63 -8.72
CA THR A 177 2.64 11.21 -9.74
C THR A 177 1.20 10.83 -9.41
N ILE A 178 0.25 11.76 -9.58
CA ILE A 178 -1.19 11.49 -9.38
C ILE A 178 -1.89 11.59 -10.72
N VAL A 179 -2.62 10.54 -11.07
CA VAL A 179 -3.38 10.44 -12.33
C VAL A 179 -4.84 10.13 -12.00
N ASP A 180 -5.76 10.93 -12.55
CA ASP A 180 -7.20 10.65 -12.51
C ASP A 180 -7.59 9.76 -13.70
N VAL A 181 -8.21 8.63 -13.39
CA VAL A 181 -8.77 7.67 -14.37
C VAL A 181 -10.27 7.47 -14.15
N SER A 182 -10.89 8.20 -13.23
CA SER A 182 -12.30 8.04 -12.85
C SER A 182 -13.28 8.43 -13.97
N ARG A 183 -12.82 9.17 -14.99
CA ARG A 183 -13.66 9.70 -16.08
C ARG A 183 -13.40 9.03 -17.42
N GLY A 184 -12.80 7.83 -17.43
CA GLY A 184 -12.56 7.05 -18.65
C GLY A 184 -11.37 7.52 -19.49
N GLY A 185 -10.53 8.42 -18.96
CA GLY A 185 -9.28 8.88 -19.54
C GLY A 185 -8.19 9.03 -18.48
N ALA A 186 -6.94 9.19 -18.88
CA ALA A 186 -5.84 9.46 -17.95
C ALA A 186 -5.53 10.96 -17.92
N GLU A 187 -5.75 11.62 -16.78
CA GLU A 187 -5.43 13.03 -16.54
C GLU A 187 -4.40 13.16 -15.44
N VAL A 188 -3.28 13.82 -15.69
CA VAL A 188 -2.22 14.03 -14.67
C VAL A 188 -2.61 15.20 -13.77
N LEU A 189 -3.06 14.91 -12.55
CA LEU A 189 -3.44 15.91 -11.55
C LEU A 189 -2.22 16.49 -10.83
N ARG A 190 -1.17 15.69 -10.63
CA ARG A 190 0.09 16.13 -9.99
C ARG A 190 1.26 15.45 -10.65
N ARG A 191 2.23 16.23 -11.11
CA ARG A 191 3.52 15.72 -11.58
C ARG A 191 4.37 15.25 -10.40
N GLY A 192 5.09 14.14 -10.59
CA GLY A 192 5.93 13.52 -9.58
C GLY A 192 6.99 12.63 -10.21
N ALA A 193 7.35 11.51 -9.56
CA ALA A 193 8.42 10.62 -9.98
C ALA A 193 8.19 9.95 -11.35
N VAL A 194 6.95 9.70 -11.74
CA VAL A 194 6.60 9.23 -13.09
C VAL A 194 6.32 10.44 -13.97
N THR A 195 6.96 10.54 -15.13
CA THR A 195 6.75 11.66 -16.06
C THR A 195 5.37 11.60 -16.72
N ALA A 196 4.82 12.75 -17.10
CA ALA A 196 3.53 12.79 -17.80
C ALA A 196 3.58 12.03 -19.12
N ASP A 197 4.70 12.13 -19.86
CA ASP A 197 4.87 11.43 -21.14
C ASP A 197 4.83 9.90 -20.95
N ALA A 198 5.49 9.35 -19.92
CA ALA A 198 5.43 7.94 -19.61
C ALA A 198 4.01 7.48 -19.21
N VAL A 199 3.26 8.34 -18.48
CA VAL A 199 1.86 8.06 -18.15
C VAL A 199 1.01 7.96 -19.42
N PHE A 200 1.10 8.94 -20.33
CA PHE A 200 0.31 8.94 -21.56
C PHE A 200 0.72 7.83 -22.53
N GLU A 201 1.99 7.53 -22.63
CA GLU A 201 2.50 6.41 -23.42
C GLU A 201 1.94 5.07 -22.93
N ALA A 202 2.04 4.79 -21.64
CA ALA A 202 1.50 3.57 -21.05
C ALA A 202 -0.03 3.50 -21.18
N ALA A 203 -0.74 4.60 -20.92
CA ALA A 203 -2.20 4.65 -21.02
C ALA A 203 -2.69 4.38 -22.45
N SER A 204 -1.97 4.87 -23.48
CA SER A 204 -2.34 4.68 -24.88
C SER A 204 -2.11 3.25 -25.39
N GLY A 205 -1.27 2.46 -24.72
CA GLY A 205 -0.86 1.14 -25.19
C GLY A 205 0.14 1.20 -26.38
N ALA A 206 0.76 2.36 -26.60
CA ALA A 206 1.71 2.55 -27.71
C ALA A 206 3.02 1.77 -27.48
N THR A 207 3.34 1.41 -26.24
CA THR A 207 4.46 0.55 -25.87
C THR A 207 3.90 -0.76 -25.31
N GLU A 208 4.29 -1.91 -25.87
CA GLU A 208 4.13 -3.20 -25.18
C GLU A 208 5.05 -3.20 -23.95
N TRP A 209 4.56 -2.76 -22.82
CA TRP A 209 5.20 -3.00 -21.54
C TRP A 209 5.20 -4.51 -21.34
N GLY A 210 6.39 -5.11 -21.37
CA GLY A 210 6.53 -6.55 -21.23
C GLY A 210 5.69 -7.03 -20.06
N ALA A 211 4.75 -7.92 -20.34
CA ALA A 211 3.99 -8.59 -19.31
C ALA A 211 4.98 -9.12 -18.27
N PRO A 212 4.72 -8.97 -16.96
CA PRO A 212 5.58 -9.58 -15.96
C PRO A 212 5.73 -11.04 -16.37
N THR A 213 6.96 -11.50 -16.55
CA THR A 213 7.27 -12.90 -16.86
C THR A 213 6.49 -13.72 -15.84
N PRO A 214 5.59 -14.62 -16.24
CA PRO A 214 4.91 -15.50 -15.30
C PRO A 214 6.02 -16.18 -14.51
N GLY A 215 5.95 -16.08 -13.18
CA GLY A 215 6.86 -16.80 -12.30
C GLY A 215 6.83 -18.29 -12.71
N PRO A 216 7.91 -19.05 -12.45
CA PRO A 216 7.96 -20.47 -12.83
C PRO A 216 6.66 -21.14 -12.38
N GLU A 217 6.00 -21.82 -13.31
CA GLU A 217 4.83 -22.64 -12.99
C GLU A 217 5.21 -23.57 -11.84
N PRO A 218 4.34 -23.73 -10.82
CA PRO A 218 4.58 -24.74 -9.80
C PRO A 218 4.76 -26.07 -10.54
N GLY A 219 5.93 -26.69 -10.35
CA GLY A 219 6.20 -28.00 -10.90
C GLY A 219 5.08 -28.98 -10.52
N PRO A 220 4.89 -30.06 -11.27
CA PRO A 220 3.83 -31.02 -10.98
C PRO A 220 3.96 -31.47 -9.52
N GLU A 221 2.88 -31.28 -8.77
CA GLU A 221 2.73 -31.73 -7.39
C GLU A 221 2.97 -33.26 -7.40
N GLU A 222 4.08 -33.71 -6.81
CA GLU A 222 4.36 -35.14 -6.63
C GLU A 222 3.19 -35.72 -5.82
N ALA A 223 2.43 -36.60 -6.45
CA ALA A 223 1.38 -37.36 -5.78
C ALA A 223 2.01 -38.15 -4.61
N PRO A 224 1.36 -38.20 -3.46
CA PRO A 224 1.86 -38.99 -2.34
C PRO A 224 1.96 -40.46 -2.75
N GLU A 225 3.16 -41.05 -2.60
CA GLU A 225 3.40 -42.48 -2.77
C GLU A 225 2.43 -43.26 -1.86
N GLU A 226 1.58 -44.06 -2.49
CA GLU A 226 0.73 -45.04 -1.79
C GLU A 226 1.63 -45.96 -0.96
N ALA A 227 1.51 -45.88 0.35
CA ALA A 227 2.15 -46.84 1.26
C ALA A 227 1.58 -48.23 0.99
N SER A 228 2.42 -49.12 0.46
CA SER A 228 2.12 -50.50 0.27
C SER A 228 1.75 -51.17 1.60
N GLU A 229 0.51 -51.67 1.65
CA GLU A 229 0.04 -52.58 2.72
C GLU A 229 0.91 -53.85 2.74
N GLU A 230 1.77 -53.97 3.71
CA GLU A 230 2.43 -55.25 4.05
C GLU A 230 1.50 -56.06 4.94
N SER A 231 1.05 -57.14 4.37
CA SER A 231 0.25 -58.20 4.97
C SER A 231 0.88 -58.77 6.27
N VAL A 232 0.14 -58.67 7.37
CA VAL A 232 0.47 -59.42 8.61
C VAL A 232 -0.19 -60.77 8.54
N GLU A 233 0.64 -61.81 8.29
CA GLU A 233 0.30 -63.20 8.30
C GLU A 233 0.12 -63.71 9.75
N GLU A 234 -0.97 -64.47 9.92
CA GLU A 234 -1.35 -65.22 11.12
C GLU A 234 -0.22 -66.04 11.73
N ALA A 235 -0.08 -66.00 13.02
CA ALA A 235 0.46 -67.13 13.77
C ALA A 235 -0.39 -67.39 15.01
N SER A 236 -1.28 -68.34 14.86
CA SER A 236 -1.88 -69.10 15.94
C SER A 236 -0.87 -70.09 16.56
N GLY A 237 -0.93 -70.24 17.85
CA GLY A 237 -0.16 -71.24 18.61
C GLY A 237 -0.41 -71.11 20.10
N GLU A 238 -1.40 -71.73 20.57
CA GLU A 238 -1.53 -72.85 21.52
C GLU A 238 -0.68 -72.82 22.82
N ALA A 239 -1.44 -73.00 23.87
CA ALA A 239 -1.23 -73.90 24.99
C ALA A 239 -0.77 -73.32 26.34
N ARG A 240 -1.63 -73.52 27.24
CA ARG A 240 -1.64 -73.86 28.67
C ARG A 240 -1.78 -72.75 29.67
#